data_41b94fc7ed247d5744c334db45735621
#
_entry.id   41b94fc7ed247d5744c334db45735621
#
_cell.length_a   1.000
_cell.length_b   1.000
_cell.length_c   1.000
_cell.angle_alpha   90.00
_cell.angle_beta   90.00
_cell.angle_gamma   90.00
#
_symmetry.space_group_name_H-M   'P 1'
#
loop_
_entity.id
_entity.type
_entity.pdbx_description
1 polymer ?
#
loop_
_entity_poly.entity_id
_entity_poly.type
_entity_poly.pdbx_seq_one_letter_code
_entity_poly.pdbx_strand_id
1 'polypeptide(L)'
;MLKIQKLSLAALMVSAVVSGSVFAEDKAVPSASDASYAVGALMGNQVKDLVDAQKEVIQYDNARILDGLKDALEGKVDVRKDEKIQKTLDGIQEQLVSAAKAKVEQQAKAAKEEGDKYRAEFAKKDGVKSTKDGLLYKITEAGKGDGIKATDTVKVHYTGKLPDGKVFDSSVERGQPVEFKLNQVIKGWTEGLQLVKKGGKIELVIPPELAYGKQGAGDSIPPDATLYFEVEVLDVNPKK
;
A
#
# COMPACT_ATOMS: atom_id res chain seq x y z
N MET A 1 9.73 3.42 -3.92
CA MET A 1 10.55 2.53 -4.78
C MET A 1 9.89 1.17 -4.79
N LEU A 2 9.10 0.91 -5.82
CA LEU A 2 8.49 -0.39 -6.05
C LEU A 2 9.62 -1.37 -6.34
N LYS A 3 9.96 -2.23 -5.38
CA LYS A 3 10.82 -3.37 -5.63
C LYS A 3 10.04 -4.33 -6.51
N ILE A 4 10.23 -4.20 -7.81
CA ILE A 4 9.86 -5.25 -8.76
C ILE A 4 10.72 -6.45 -8.37
N GLN A 5 10.14 -7.35 -7.59
CA GLN A 5 10.73 -8.67 -7.39
C GLN A 5 10.77 -9.31 -8.77
N LYS A 6 11.98 -9.42 -9.33
CA LYS A 6 12.21 -10.35 -10.42
C LYS A 6 11.70 -11.70 -9.90
N LEU A 7 10.60 -12.17 -10.47
CA LEU A 7 10.15 -13.53 -10.25
C LEU A 7 11.26 -14.44 -10.81
N SER A 8 12.25 -14.71 -9.97
CA SER A 8 13.14 -15.83 -10.24
C SER A 8 12.34 -17.08 -9.95
N LEU A 9 11.97 -17.74 -11.03
CA LEU A 9 11.34 -19.06 -11.07
C LEU A 9 12.33 -20.15 -10.62
N ALA A 10 13.13 -19.87 -9.60
CA ALA A 10 14.12 -20.81 -9.11
C ALA A 10 13.88 -21.03 -7.62
N ALA A 11 13.67 -22.28 -7.30
CA ALA A 11 13.68 -22.90 -5.98
C ALA A 11 12.32 -23.10 -5.30
N LEU A 12 11.51 -24.02 -5.87
CA LEU A 12 10.73 -24.90 -5.00
C LEU A 12 11.58 -26.11 -4.64
N MET A 13 12.69 -25.89 -3.91
CA MET A 13 13.33 -26.94 -3.16
C MET A 13 12.65 -26.98 -1.81
N VAL A 14 11.76 -27.94 -1.61
CA VAL A 14 11.29 -28.34 -0.29
C VAL A 14 12.48 -28.94 0.45
N SER A 15 13.25 -28.12 1.15
CA SER A 15 14.18 -28.59 2.18
C SER A 15 13.40 -28.80 3.47
N ALA A 16 12.72 -29.94 3.55
CA ALA A 16 12.30 -30.48 4.84
C ALA A 16 13.51 -31.06 5.56
N VAL A 17 14.21 -30.25 6.32
CA VAL A 17 15.08 -30.78 7.38
C VAL A 17 14.17 -31.17 8.53
N VAL A 18 13.85 -32.44 8.59
CA VAL A 18 13.22 -33.08 9.74
C VAL A 18 14.31 -33.39 10.75
N SER A 19 14.45 -32.55 11.77
CA SER A 19 15.08 -32.99 13.02
C SER A 19 14.02 -33.69 13.86
N GLY A 20 14.21 -34.98 13.97
CA GLY A 20 13.75 -36.01 14.87
C GLY A 20 12.57 -35.80 15.79
N SER A 21 11.54 -36.60 15.56
CA SER A 21 11.05 -37.54 16.57
C SER A 21 10.04 -38.50 15.91
N VAL A 22 10.22 -39.74 16.25
CA VAL A 22 9.57 -40.94 15.74
C VAL A 22 8.07 -40.92 15.99
N PHE A 23 7.26 -40.85 14.92
CA PHE A 23 6.05 -41.62 14.76
C PHE A 23 6.02 -42.01 13.28
N ALA A 24 6.31 -43.30 13.01
CA ALA A 24 6.20 -43.88 11.70
C ALA A 24 4.70 -44.09 11.41
N GLU A 25 4.03 -43.06 10.89
CA GLU A 25 2.90 -43.27 10.01
C GLU A 25 3.49 -43.70 8.67
N ASP A 26 3.06 -44.85 8.19
CA ASP A 26 3.37 -45.42 6.89
C ASP A 26 2.83 -44.45 5.81
N LYS A 27 3.58 -43.41 5.49
CA LYS A 27 3.25 -42.48 4.41
C LYS A 27 3.49 -43.26 3.13
N ALA A 28 2.44 -43.80 2.55
CA ALA A 28 2.45 -44.43 1.25
C ALA A 28 3.16 -43.48 0.25
N VAL A 29 4.24 -43.95 -0.37
CA VAL A 29 4.92 -43.19 -1.43
C VAL A 29 3.90 -43.01 -2.58
N PRO A 30 3.64 -41.76 -3.00
CA PRO A 30 2.71 -41.49 -4.08
C PRO A 30 3.11 -42.25 -5.34
N SER A 31 2.12 -42.73 -6.11
CA SER A 31 2.40 -43.29 -7.42
C SER A 31 3.05 -42.22 -8.33
N ALA A 32 3.86 -42.64 -9.30
CA ALA A 32 4.43 -41.70 -10.28
C ALA A 32 3.33 -40.92 -11.06
N SER A 33 2.19 -41.53 -11.27
CA SER A 33 1.03 -40.90 -11.91
C SER A 33 0.46 -39.81 -11.03
N ASP A 34 0.20 -40.09 -9.74
CA ASP A 34 -0.38 -39.12 -8.82
C ASP A 34 0.58 -37.96 -8.55
N ALA A 35 1.88 -38.26 -8.39
CA ALA A 35 2.90 -37.25 -8.25
C ALA A 35 2.97 -36.33 -9.48
N SER A 36 2.91 -36.88 -10.69
CA SER A 36 2.93 -36.12 -11.94
C SER A 36 1.69 -35.21 -12.06
N TYR A 37 0.50 -35.77 -11.74
CA TYR A 37 -0.73 -34.97 -11.75
C TYR A 37 -0.68 -33.82 -10.73
N ALA A 38 -0.20 -34.09 -9.51
CA ALA A 38 -0.08 -33.08 -8.47
C ALA A 38 0.86 -31.93 -8.87
N VAL A 39 2.00 -32.24 -9.50
CA VAL A 39 2.93 -31.23 -10.02
C VAL A 39 2.27 -30.42 -11.14
N GLY A 40 1.58 -31.06 -12.07
CA GLY A 40 0.84 -30.39 -13.14
C GLY A 40 -0.26 -29.45 -12.61
N ALA A 41 -1.03 -29.92 -11.61
CA ALA A 41 -2.07 -29.11 -10.97
C ALA A 41 -1.49 -27.89 -10.22
N LEU A 42 -0.35 -28.05 -9.53
CA LEU A 42 0.34 -26.95 -8.86
C LEU A 42 0.80 -25.89 -9.87
N MET A 43 1.44 -26.30 -10.97
CA MET A 43 1.85 -25.39 -12.04
C MET A 43 0.65 -24.71 -12.71
N GLY A 44 -0.44 -25.45 -12.94
CA GLY A 44 -1.67 -24.92 -13.50
C GLY A 44 -2.27 -23.81 -12.62
N ASN A 45 -2.29 -23.99 -11.31
CA ASN A 45 -2.74 -22.94 -10.39
C ASN A 45 -1.84 -21.69 -10.45
N GLN A 46 -0.52 -21.84 -10.47
CA GLN A 46 0.39 -20.70 -10.60
C GLN A 46 0.18 -19.94 -11.91
N VAL A 47 -0.01 -20.65 -13.01
CA VAL A 47 -0.32 -20.03 -14.31
C VAL A 47 -1.66 -19.31 -14.26
N LYS A 48 -2.68 -19.94 -13.65
CA LYS A 48 -3.99 -19.32 -13.48
C LYS A 48 -3.90 -18.01 -12.68
N ASP A 49 -3.19 -18.01 -11.56
CA ASP A 49 -3.01 -16.82 -10.73
C ASP A 49 -2.31 -15.69 -11.48
N LEU A 50 -1.30 -16.03 -12.30
CA LEU A 50 -0.61 -15.07 -13.17
C LEU A 50 -1.56 -14.48 -14.22
N VAL A 51 -2.31 -15.33 -14.92
CA VAL A 51 -3.30 -14.90 -15.92
C VAL A 51 -4.36 -13.99 -15.30
N ASP A 52 -4.91 -14.40 -14.16
CA ASP A 52 -5.92 -13.60 -13.44
C ASP A 52 -5.39 -12.24 -12.98
N ALA A 53 -4.14 -12.18 -12.53
CA ALA A 53 -3.51 -10.94 -12.12
C ALA A 53 -3.24 -9.96 -13.28
N GLN A 54 -3.10 -10.46 -14.49
CA GLN A 54 -2.73 -9.67 -15.68
C GLN A 54 -3.85 -9.48 -16.69
N LYS A 55 -5.02 -10.08 -16.50
CA LYS A 55 -6.14 -10.13 -17.47
C LYS A 55 -6.68 -8.75 -17.89
N GLU A 56 -6.49 -7.72 -17.07
CA GLU A 56 -6.88 -6.34 -17.42
C GLU A 56 -5.98 -5.72 -18.50
N VAL A 57 -4.75 -6.26 -18.66
CA VAL A 57 -3.73 -5.71 -19.55
C VAL A 57 -3.45 -6.68 -20.71
N ILE A 58 -3.34 -7.97 -20.41
CA ILE A 58 -2.97 -9.01 -21.38
C ILE A 58 -4.11 -10.03 -21.50
N GLN A 59 -4.54 -10.27 -22.73
CA GLN A 59 -5.48 -11.35 -23.02
C GLN A 59 -4.71 -12.62 -23.36
N TYR A 60 -4.74 -13.58 -22.45
CA TYR A 60 -4.07 -14.86 -22.62
C TYR A 60 -5.01 -15.91 -23.22
N ASP A 61 -4.46 -16.75 -24.10
CA ASP A 61 -5.12 -17.94 -24.63
C ASP A 61 -4.63 -19.17 -23.86
N ASN A 62 -5.51 -19.78 -23.09
CA ASN A 62 -5.18 -20.94 -22.26
C ASN A 62 -4.72 -22.14 -23.08
N ALA A 63 -5.24 -22.33 -24.30
CA ALA A 63 -4.80 -23.43 -25.19
C ALA A 63 -3.35 -23.22 -25.62
N ARG A 64 -2.99 -21.98 -25.96
CA ARG A 64 -1.59 -21.65 -26.32
C ARG A 64 -0.64 -21.73 -25.12
N ILE A 65 -1.10 -21.47 -23.92
CA ILE A 65 -0.30 -21.67 -22.70
C ILE A 65 0.00 -23.16 -22.52
N LEU A 66 -1.00 -24.02 -22.71
CA LEU A 66 -0.82 -25.49 -22.64
C LEU A 66 0.13 -26.01 -23.71
N ASP A 67 0.05 -25.49 -24.95
CA ASP A 67 0.99 -25.84 -26.01
C ASP A 67 2.43 -25.48 -25.61
N GLY A 68 2.66 -24.26 -25.12
CA GLY A 68 3.97 -23.82 -24.70
C GLY A 68 4.52 -24.63 -23.52
N LEU A 69 3.68 -25.01 -22.56
CA LEU A 69 4.08 -25.86 -21.44
C LEU A 69 4.47 -27.26 -21.95
N LYS A 70 3.69 -27.84 -22.85
CA LYS A 70 4.00 -29.13 -23.46
C LYS A 70 5.32 -29.11 -24.22
N ASP A 71 5.53 -28.13 -25.08
CA ASP A 71 6.76 -27.98 -25.86
C ASP A 71 8.00 -27.82 -24.98
N ALA A 72 7.85 -27.11 -23.86
CA ALA A 72 8.92 -26.97 -22.89
C ALA A 72 9.24 -28.29 -22.17
N LEU A 73 8.23 -29.05 -21.74
CA LEU A 73 8.41 -30.37 -21.10
C LEU A 73 9.02 -31.42 -22.07
N GLU A 74 8.71 -31.32 -23.34
CA GLU A 74 9.28 -32.19 -24.41
C GLU A 74 10.67 -31.72 -24.86
N GLY A 75 11.21 -30.63 -24.29
CA GLY A 75 12.52 -30.08 -24.65
C GLY A 75 12.60 -29.44 -26.05
N LYS A 76 11.45 -29.16 -26.68
CA LYS A 76 11.38 -28.49 -27.99
C LYS A 76 11.67 -27.00 -27.90
N VAL A 77 11.47 -26.41 -26.73
CA VAL A 77 11.65 -24.98 -26.45
C VAL A 77 12.51 -24.80 -25.20
N ASP A 78 13.55 -23.96 -25.29
CA ASP A 78 14.28 -23.41 -24.16
C ASP A 78 14.09 -21.89 -24.15
N VAL A 79 13.24 -21.42 -23.23
CA VAL A 79 12.90 -20.01 -23.07
C VAL A 79 14.15 -19.11 -22.96
N ARG A 80 15.26 -19.63 -22.41
CA ARG A 80 16.50 -18.88 -22.21
C ARG A 80 17.29 -18.66 -23.51
N LYS A 81 17.00 -19.45 -24.56
CA LYS A 81 17.71 -19.44 -25.84
C LYS A 81 16.86 -18.96 -27.00
N ASP A 82 15.54 -18.92 -26.84
CA ASP A 82 14.61 -18.50 -27.89
C ASP A 82 14.42 -16.98 -27.85
N GLU A 83 15.10 -16.28 -28.75
CA GLU A 83 15.03 -14.82 -28.85
C GLU A 83 13.62 -14.28 -29.08
N LYS A 84 12.76 -15.05 -29.80
CA LYS A 84 11.39 -14.63 -30.07
C LYS A 84 10.57 -14.65 -28.79
N ILE A 85 10.73 -15.70 -27.99
CA ILE A 85 10.05 -15.79 -26.69
C ILE A 85 10.57 -14.70 -25.74
N GLN A 86 11.88 -14.46 -25.69
CA GLN A 86 12.44 -13.40 -24.88
C GLN A 86 11.86 -12.03 -25.25
N LYS A 87 11.84 -11.68 -26.53
CA LYS A 87 11.23 -10.41 -27.00
C LYS A 87 9.73 -10.33 -26.68
N THR A 88 9.01 -11.44 -26.73
CA THR A 88 7.59 -11.46 -26.36
C THR A 88 7.40 -11.21 -24.85
N LEU A 89 8.23 -11.82 -24.01
CA LEU A 89 8.20 -11.60 -22.56
C LEU A 89 8.58 -10.17 -22.20
N ASP A 90 9.58 -9.58 -22.87
CA ASP A 90 9.96 -8.17 -22.70
C ASP A 90 8.78 -7.25 -23.08
N GLY A 91 8.11 -7.52 -24.20
CA GLY A 91 6.93 -6.77 -24.64
C GLY A 91 5.76 -6.87 -23.64
N ILE A 92 5.53 -8.04 -23.05
CA ILE A 92 4.55 -8.23 -21.96
C ILE A 92 4.94 -7.35 -20.76
N GLN A 93 6.21 -7.41 -20.34
CA GLN A 93 6.70 -6.61 -19.23
C GLN A 93 6.54 -5.10 -19.48
N GLU A 94 6.84 -4.63 -20.68
CA GLU A 94 6.66 -3.22 -21.06
C GLU A 94 5.19 -2.80 -21.00
N GLN A 95 4.27 -3.63 -21.49
CA GLN A 95 2.83 -3.35 -21.41
C GLN A 95 2.33 -3.28 -19.97
N LEU A 96 2.74 -4.21 -19.11
CA LEU A 96 2.36 -4.22 -17.71
C LEU A 96 2.90 -2.99 -16.96
N VAL A 97 4.14 -2.60 -17.20
CA VAL A 97 4.74 -1.40 -16.61
C VAL A 97 4.02 -0.13 -17.09
N SER A 98 3.72 -0.05 -18.39
CA SER A 98 2.99 1.08 -18.97
C SER A 98 1.58 1.21 -18.40
N ALA A 99 0.85 0.09 -18.30
CA ALA A 99 -0.50 0.06 -17.72
C ALA A 99 -0.48 0.44 -16.22
N ALA A 100 0.47 -0.08 -15.46
CA ALA A 100 0.64 0.28 -14.05
C ALA A 100 0.92 1.78 -13.88
N LYS A 101 1.78 2.35 -14.72
CA LYS A 101 2.08 3.79 -14.72
C LYS A 101 0.84 4.62 -15.05
N ALA A 102 0.11 4.26 -16.09
CA ALA A 102 -1.12 4.95 -16.47
C ALA A 102 -2.17 4.90 -15.35
N LYS A 103 -2.32 3.77 -14.67
CA LYS A 103 -3.24 3.62 -13.52
C LYS A 103 -2.85 4.53 -12.36
N VAL A 104 -1.56 4.61 -12.03
CA VAL A 104 -1.04 5.50 -10.97
C VAL A 104 -1.27 6.97 -11.33
N GLU A 105 -1.01 7.37 -12.59
CA GLU A 105 -1.25 8.75 -13.06
C GLU A 105 -2.74 9.11 -13.02
N GLN A 106 -3.62 8.17 -13.40
CA GLN A 106 -5.06 8.37 -13.31
C GLN A 106 -5.53 8.53 -11.86
N GLN A 107 -5.02 7.69 -10.94
CA GLN A 107 -5.33 7.79 -9.52
C GLN A 107 -4.85 9.11 -8.92
N ALA A 108 -3.64 9.54 -9.27
CA ALA A 108 -3.08 10.82 -8.83
C ALA A 108 -3.96 12.01 -9.29
N LYS A 109 -4.38 12.00 -10.56
CA LYS A 109 -5.26 13.02 -11.11
C LYS A 109 -6.60 13.08 -10.38
N ALA A 110 -7.25 11.94 -10.21
CA ALA A 110 -8.52 11.85 -9.49
C ALA A 110 -8.38 12.32 -8.02
N ALA A 111 -7.36 11.83 -7.31
CA ALA A 111 -7.09 12.23 -5.93
C ALA A 111 -6.83 13.73 -5.79
N LYS A 112 -6.11 14.32 -6.75
CA LYS A 112 -5.87 15.76 -6.79
C LYS A 112 -7.16 16.54 -6.99
N GLU A 113 -7.99 16.18 -7.97
CA GLU A 113 -9.26 16.86 -8.26
C GLU A 113 -10.22 16.79 -7.07
N GLU A 114 -10.37 15.61 -6.46
CA GLU A 114 -11.19 15.43 -5.25
C GLU A 114 -10.62 16.22 -4.06
N GLY A 115 -9.30 16.20 -3.89
CA GLY A 115 -8.63 16.94 -2.84
C GLY A 115 -8.77 18.45 -2.98
N ASP A 116 -8.61 18.99 -4.19
CA ASP A 116 -8.80 20.42 -4.48
C ASP A 116 -10.23 20.87 -4.15
N LYS A 117 -11.21 20.09 -4.56
CA LYS A 117 -12.62 20.34 -4.27
C LYS A 117 -12.89 20.30 -2.76
N TYR A 118 -12.40 19.25 -2.08
CA TYR A 118 -12.59 19.08 -0.65
C TYR A 118 -11.99 20.25 0.14
N ARG A 119 -10.76 20.68 -0.20
CA ARG A 119 -10.12 21.84 0.43
C ARG A 119 -10.92 23.12 0.21
N ALA A 120 -11.41 23.35 -1.01
CA ALA A 120 -12.21 24.52 -1.32
C ALA A 120 -13.54 24.56 -0.54
N GLU A 121 -14.17 23.41 -0.33
CA GLU A 121 -15.40 23.28 0.47
C GLU A 121 -15.11 23.43 1.96
N PHE A 122 -14.05 22.79 2.47
CA PHE A 122 -13.67 22.88 3.86
C PHE A 122 -13.32 24.32 4.28
N ALA A 123 -12.61 25.04 3.41
CA ALA A 123 -12.20 26.42 3.66
C ALA A 123 -13.40 27.39 3.87
N LYS A 124 -14.61 27.04 3.42
CA LYS A 124 -15.82 27.83 3.59
C LYS A 124 -16.52 27.59 4.93
N LYS A 125 -16.11 26.56 5.68
CA LYS A 125 -16.76 26.24 6.97
C LYS A 125 -16.37 27.26 8.04
N ASP A 126 -17.32 27.55 8.91
CA ASP A 126 -17.09 28.48 10.03
C ASP A 126 -15.93 28.03 10.94
N GLY A 127 -15.07 28.97 11.30
CA GLY A 127 -13.92 28.71 12.18
C GLY A 127 -12.71 28.09 11.52
N VAL A 128 -12.76 27.80 10.20
CA VAL A 128 -11.61 27.32 9.45
C VAL A 128 -10.65 28.45 9.17
N LYS A 129 -9.36 28.15 9.34
CA LYS A 129 -8.22 29.02 9.06
C LYS A 129 -7.23 28.30 8.15
N SER A 130 -6.33 29.09 7.53
CA SER A 130 -5.26 28.58 6.68
C SER A 130 -3.91 29.05 7.21
N THR A 131 -2.90 28.21 7.09
CA THR A 131 -1.51 28.60 7.30
C THR A 131 -0.88 29.09 5.99
N LYS A 132 0.37 29.57 6.05
CA LYS A 132 1.11 30.06 4.88
C LYS A 132 1.40 28.93 3.90
N ASP A 133 1.57 27.72 4.39
CA ASP A 133 1.91 26.53 3.58
C ASP A 133 0.67 25.81 3.04
N GLY A 134 -0.53 26.37 3.26
CA GLY A 134 -1.77 25.86 2.72
C GLY A 134 -2.46 24.78 3.54
N LEU A 135 -2.00 24.52 4.77
CA LEU A 135 -2.72 23.69 5.73
C LEU A 135 -4.03 24.40 6.11
N LEU A 136 -5.18 23.74 5.94
CA LEU A 136 -6.43 24.21 6.50
C LEU A 136 -6.68 23.52 7.83
N TYR A 137 -7.19 24.27 8.81
CA TYR A 137 -7.45 23.73 10.13
C TYR A 137 -8.65 24.39 10.80
N LYS A 138 -9.28 23.65 11.69
CA LYS A 138 -10.32 24.15 12.58
C LYS A 138 -10.05 23.64 13.99
N ILE A 139 -9.84 24.56 14.91
CA ILE A 139 -9.68 24.24 16.33
C ILE A 139 -11.07 24.13 16.95
N THR A 140 -11.45 22.95 17.40
CA THR A 140 -12.72 22.71 18.10
C THR A 140 -12.56 22.86 19.60
N GLU A 141 -11.38 22.49 20.12
CA GLU A 141 -10.98 22.70 21.50
C GLU A 141 -9.51 23.14 21.53
N ALA A 142 -9.23 24.29 22.17
CA ALA A 142 -7.87 24.84 22.18
C ALA A 142 -6.90 24.07 23.10
N GLY A 143 -7.43 23.38 24.12
CA GLY A 143 -6.63 22.77 25.16
C GLY A 143 -6.11 23.77 26.20
N LYS A 144 -5.28 23.28 27.13
CA LYS A 144 -4.73 24.07 28.25
C LYS A 144 -3.24 23.79 28.45
N GLY A 145 -2.53 24.73 29.09
CA GLY A 145 -1.09 24.60 29.38
C GLY A 145 -0.20 25.24 28.32
N ASP A 146 1.05 24.78 28.24
CA ASP A 146 2.05 25.29 27.31
C ASP A 146 1.77 24.92 25.87
N GLY A 147 2.28 25.72 24.94
CA GLY A 147 2.22 25.41 23.52
C GLY A 147 3.06 24.18 23.16
N ILE A 148 2.59 23.39 22.22
CA ILE A 148 3.31 22.21 21.69
C ILE A 148 4.44 22.67 20.77
N LYS A 149 5.61 22.10 20.93
CA LYS A 149 6.80 22.37 20.12
C LYS A 149 7.04 21.22 19.13
N ALA A 150 7.64 21.52 17.99
CA ALA A 150 7.98 20.51 16.99
C ALA A 150 8.85 19.34 17.50
N THR A 151 9.59 19.56 18.59
CA THR A 151 10.45 18.53 19.22
C THR A 151 9.73 17.67 20.25
N ASP A 152 8.50 18.00 20.59
CA ASP A 152 7.76 17.30 21.65
C ASP A 152 7.24 15.94 21.13
N THR A 153 7.00 15.05 22.09
CA THR A 153 6.23 13.82 21.88
C THR A 153 4.79 14.10 22.27
N VAL A 154 3.86 13.80 21.37
CA VAL A 154 2.43 13.95 21.62
C VAL A 154 1.76 12.60 21.70
N LYS A 155 0.87 12.43 22.66
CA LYS A 155 -0.04 11.27 22.77
C LYS A 155 -1.40 11.70 22.27
N VAL A 156 -1.89 11.02 21.24
CA VAL A 156 -3.10 11.45 20.53
C VAL A 156 -4.07 10.31 20.29
N HIS A 157 -5.34 10.65 20.20
CA HIS A 157 -6.31 9.91 19.38
C HIS A 157 -6.50 10.64 18.05
N TYR A 158 -6.63 9.87 16.97
CA TYR A 158 -6.87 10.44 15.66
C TYR A 158 -7.66 9.50 14.75
N THR A 159 -8.31 10.09 13.75
CA THR A 159 -8.86 9.39 12.60
C THR A 159 -8.48 10.14 11.34
N GLY A 160 -7.82 9.44 10.42
CA GLY A 160 -7.40 9.94 9.12
C GLY A 160 -8.31 9.41 8.02
N LYS A 161 -8.80 10.29 7.15
CA LYS A 161 -9.73 10.00 6.06
C LYS A 161 -9.25 10.63 4.75
N LEU A 162 -9.60 9.98 3.64
CA LEU A 162 -9.53 10.59 2.32
C LEU A 162 -10.75 11.51 2.10
N PRO A 163 -10.74 12.36 1.07
CA PRO A 163 -11.85 13.26 0.75
C PRO A 163 -13.20 12.56 0.52
N ASP A 164 -13.18 11.31 0.03
CA ASP A 164 -14.36 10.45 -0.16
C ASP A 164 -14.93 9.89 1.15
N GLY A 165 -14.28 10.15 2.28
CA GLY A 165 -14.66 9.67 3.62
C GLY A 165 -14.06 8.32 4.00
N LYS A 166 -13.30 7.66 3.12
CA LYS A 166 -12.64 6.40 3.42
C LYS A 166 -11.60 6.60 4.52
N VAL A 167 -11.76 5.89 5.63
CA VAL A 167 -10.77 5.85 6.71
C VAL A 167 -9.57 5.04 6.25
N PHE A 168 -8.38 5.64 6.30
CA PHE A 168 -7.13 4.93 6.00
C PHE A 168 -6.34 4.57 7.25
N ASP A 169 -6.56 5.30 8.35
CA ASP A 169 -5.94 4.99 9.64
C ASP A 169 -6.72 5.64 10.80
N SER A 170 -6.90 4.90 11.90
CA SER A 170 -7.62 5.38 13.08
C SER A 170 -7.14 4.71 14.36
N SER A 171 -6.60 5.50 15.28
CA SER A 171 -6.27 5.04 16.63
C SER A 171 -7.53 4.82 17.49
N VAL A 172 -8.62 5.49 17.14
CA VAL A 172 -9.92 5.35 17.81
C VAL A 172 -10.50 3.96 17.52
N GLU A 173 -10.47 3.52 16.25
CA GLU A 173 -10.91 2.17 15.87
C GLU A 173 -10.05 1.07 16.49
N ARG A 174 -8.75 1.32 16.71
CA ARG A 174 -7.86 0.39 17.41
C ARG A 174 -8.06 0.39 18.94
N GLY A 175 -8.83 1.34 19.47
CA GLY A 175 -9.10 1.46 20.91
C GLY A 175 -7.90 1.92 21.76
N GLN A 176 -6.80 2.37 21.13
CA GLN A 176 -5.57 2.75 21.83
C GLN A 176 -4.97 4.03 21.25
N PRO A 177 -4.62 5.03 22.10
CA PRO A 177 -3.91 6.22 21.66
C PRO A 177 -2.49 5.88 21.23
N VAL A 178 -1.92 6.73 20.38
CA VAL A 178 -0.56 6.57 19.85
C VAL A 178 0.31 7.74 20.25
N GLU A 179 1.58 7.47 20.50
CA GLU A 179 2.60 8.47 20.79
C GLU A 179 3.46 8.72 19.56
N PHE A 180 3.60 9.98 19.17
CA PHE A 180 4.44 10.40 18.06
C PHE A 180 5.40 11.51 18.48
N LYS A 181 6.64 11.41 18.04
CA LYS A 181 7.56 12.55 18.07
C LYS A 181 7.19 13.47 16.91
N LEU A 182 6.82 14.71 17.22
CA LEU A 182 6.13 15.60 16.26
C LEU A 182 6.99 15.97 15.04
N ASN A 183 8.31 15.95 15.16
CA ASN A 183 9.22 16.16 14.02
C ASN A 183 9.49 14.90 13.18
N GLN A 184 8.83 13.77 13.45
CA GLN A 184 8.96 12.52 12.72
C GLN A 184 7.68 12.09 11.99
N VAL A 185 6.66 12.94 12.00
CA VAL A 185 5.40 12.74 11.28
C VAL A 185 5.34 13.66 10.05
N ILE A 186 4.26 13.58 9.28
CA ILE A 186 4.04 14.44 8.11
C ILE A 186 4.02 15.92 8.51
N LYS A 187 4.47 16.80 7.61
CA LYS A 187 4.63 18.23 7.89
C LYS A 187 3.35 18.90 8.37
N GLY A 188 2.20 18.53 7.79
CA GLY A 188 0.90 19.05 8.19
C GLY A 188 0.54 18.74 9.64
N TRP A 189 0.96 17.62 10.20
CA TRP A 189 0.83 17.32 11.62
C TRP A 189 1.80 18.14 12.47
N THR A 190 3.07 18.21 12.05
CA THR A 190 4.07 19.04 12.75
C THR A 190 3.61 20.48 12.85
N GLU A 191 3.02 21.02 11.81
CA GLU A 191 2.50 22.39 11.78
C GLU A 191 1.19 22.51 12.57
N GLY A 192 0.22 21.64 12.30
CA GLY A 192 -1.13 21.72 12.85
C GLY A 192 -1.21 21.51 14.35
N LEU A 193 -0.47 20.54 14.90
CA LEU A 193 -0.56 20.24 16.33
C LEU A 193 0.13 21.31 17.22
N GLN A 194 0.98 22.15 16.68
CA GLN A 194 1.52 23.33 17.39
C GLN A 194 0.48 24.43 17.58
N LEU A 195 -0.67 24.37 16.91
CA LEU A 195 -1.76 25.35 17.02
C LEU A 195 -2.71 25.07 18.20
N VAL A 196 -2.58 23.91 18.84
CA VAL A 196 -3.36 23.51 20.02
C VAL A 196 -2.44 23.20 21.19
N LYS A 197 -3.05 22.84 22.32
CA LYS A 197 -2.38 22.50 23.57
C LYS A 197 -2.87 21.12 24.04
N LYS A 198 -2.34 20.62 25.17
CA LYS A 198 -2.84 19.40 25.82
C LYS A 198 -4.35 19.49 26.06
N GLY A 199 -5.09 18.45 25.72
CA GLY A 199 -6.56 18.39 25.72
C GLY A 199 -7.21 19.12 24.56
N GLY A 200 -6.42 19.60 23.59
CA GLY A 200 -6.93 20.27 22.39
C GLY A 200 -7.45 19.27 21.34
N LYS A 201 -8.44 19.73 20.56
CA LYS A 201 -8.99 19.00 19.41
C LYS A 201 -8.92 19.87 18.18
N ILE A 202 -8.48 19.30 17.09
CA ILE A 202 -8.27 20.01 15.84
C ILE A 202 -8.64 19.12 14.64
N GLU A 203 -9.31 19.72 13.68
CA GLU A 203 -9.49 19.17 12.36
C GLU A 203 -8.41 19.75 11.44
N LEU A 204 -7.75 18.89 10.67
CA LEU A 204 -6.71 19.26 9.73
C LEU A 204 -7.09 18.78 8.34
N VAL A 205 -6.99 19.65 7.33
CA VAL A 205 -7.04 19.28 5.93
C VAL A 205 -5.70 19.60 5.32
N ILE A 206 -4.95 18.56 5.03
CA ILE A 206 -3.52 18.61 4.70
C ILE A 206 -3.36 18.42 3.20
N PRO A 207 -2.81 19.41 2.47
CA PRO A 207 -2.50 19.26 1.06
C PRO A 207 -1.38 18.23 0.86
N PRO A 208 -1.26 17.62 -0.33
CA PRO A 208 -0.28 16.57 -0.61
C PRO A 208 1.15 16.95 -0.25
N GLU A 209 1.55 18.21 -0.47
CA GLU A 209 2.91 18.71 -0.23
C GLU A 209 3.31 18.70 1.26
N LEU A 210 2.32 18.74 2.15
CA LEU A 210 2.49 18.63 3.60
C LEU A 210 2.21 17.22 4.13
N ALA A 211 1.90 16.26 3.25
CA ALA A 211 1.61 14.85 3.56
C ALA A 211 2.57 13.91 2.82
N TYR A 212 2.07 13.11 1.90
CA TYR A 212 2.85 12.06 1.19
C TYR A 212 3.17 12.42 -0.26
N GLY A 213 2.76 13.60 -0.74
CA GLY A 213 3.10 14.15 -2.05
C GLY A 213 2.76 13.22 -3.21
N LYS A 214 3.62 13.25 -4.24
CA LYS A 214 3.46 12.45 -5.47
C LYS A 214 3.70 10.95 -5.29
N GLN A 215 4.13 10.49 -4.12
CA GLN A 215 4.41 9.07 -3.88
C GLN A 215 3.21 8.36 -3.25
N GLY A 216 2.34 9.07 -2.55
CA GLY A 216 1.32 8.45 -1.71
C GLY A 216 1.92 7.59 -0.60
N ALA A 217 1.12 6.71 0.01
CA ALA A 217 1.61 5.78 1.03
C ALA A 217 0.86 4.45 0.95
N GLY A 218 1.62 3.38 0.68
CA GLY A 218 1.08 2.03 0.52
C GLY A 218 -0.04 1.97 -0.52
N ASP A 219 -1.00 1.06 -0.28
CA ASP A 219 -2.18 0.91 -1.14
C ASP A 219 -3.37 1.78 -0.67
N SER A 220 -3.22 2.47 0.46
CA SER A 220 -4.32 3.18 1.12
C SER A 220 -4.37 4.67 0.79
N ILE A 221 -3.25 5.29 0.47
CA ILE A 221 -3.15 6.73 0.19
C ILE A 221 -2.56 6.91 -1.22
N PRO A 222 -3.39 7.30 -2.20
CA PRO A 222 -2.92 7.51 -3.56
C PRO A 222 -1.95 8.70 -3.65
N PRO A 223 -1.16 8.78 -4.74
CA PRO A 223 -0.38 9.98 -5.05
C PRO A 223 -1.25 11.23 -5.11
N ASP A 224 -0.69 12.35 -4.71
CA ASP A 224 -1.32 13.68 -4.70
C ASP A 224 -2.62 13.77 -3.88
N ALA A 225 -2.81 12.86 -2.89
CA ALA A 225 -3.99 12.87 -2.03
C ALA A 225 -3.95 14.00 -0.99
N THR A 226 -5.06 14.72 -0.87
CA THR A 226 -5.38 15.54 0.30
C THR A 226 -5.83 14.64 1.44
N LEU A 227 -5.40 14.90 2.66
CA LEU A 227 -5.77 14.13 3.83
C LEU A 227 -6.59 14.97 4.80
N TYR A 228 -7.62 14.37 5.39
CA TYR A 228 -8.37 14.92 6.49
C TYR A 228 -8.06 14.16 7.76
N PHE A 229 -7.84 14.89 8.87
CA PHE A 229 -7.65 14.30 10.18
C PHE A 229 -8.51 15.00 11.22
N GLU A 230 -9.09 14.22 12.09
CA GLU A 230 -9.58 14.63 13.40
C GLU A 230 -8.55 14.18 14.43
N VAL A 231 -8.02 15.10 15.23
CA VAL A 231 -6.97 14.79 16.20
C VAL A 231 -7.32 15.36 17.57
N GLU A 232 -7.23 14.54 18.60
CA GLU A 232 -7.31 14.91 20.00
C GLU A 232 -5.96 14.69 20.67
N VAL A 233 -5.39 15.76 21.26
CA VAL A 233 -4.12 15.69 21.99
C VAL A 233 -4.39 15.34 23.43
N LEU A 234 -4.12 14.12 23.82
CA LEU A 234 -4.35 13.62 25.19
C LEU A 234 -3.23 14.04 26.16
N ASP A 235 -1.98 14.01 25.67
CA ASP A 235 -0.82 14.38 26.48
C ASP A 235 0.32 14.92 25.62
N VAL A 236 1.20 15.69 26.26
CA VAL A 236 2.43 16.25 25.67
C VAL A 236 3.60 15.86 26.56
N ASN A 237 4.64 15.26 25.95
CA ASN A 237 5.81 14.71 26.65
C ASN A 237 5.41 13.78 27.80
N PRO A 238 4.61 12.71 27.53
CA PRO A 238 4.13 11.80 28.57
C PRO A 238 5.31 11.19 29.32
N LYS A 239 5.24 11.23 30.65
CA LYS A 239 6.23 10.53 31.50
C LYS A 239 6.04 9.02 31.29
N LYS A 240 7.15 8.34 31.09
CA LYS A 240 7.18 6.85 31.04
C LYS A 240 6.85 6.26 32.40
#